data_8d90ee7d88ae09e318de196e47832931
#
_entry.id   8d90ee7d88ae09e318de196e47832931
#
_cell.length_a   1.000
_cell.length_b   1.000
_cell.length_c   1.000
_cell.angle_alpha   90.00
_cell.angle_beta   90.00
_cell.angle_gamma   90.00
#
_symmetry.space_group_name_H-M   'P 1'
#
loop_
_entity.id
_entity.type
_entity.pdbx_description
1 polymer ?
#
loop_
_entity_poly.entity_id
_entity_poly.type
_entity_poly.pdbx_seq_one_letter_code
_entity_poly.pdbx_strand_id
1 'polypeptide(L)'
;MFFVAMSAAAAQNLCAKREEVVQRLWDKWQEALTANGLANDNRLIEVFVSKKGSWTIIISDPSGRSCVASAGQNWTLRKSESPDQGT
;
A
#
# COMPACT_ATOMS: atom_id res chain seq x y z
N MET A 1 6.46 10.39 14.78
CA MET A 1 6.40 10.76 13.39
C MET A 1 4.96 10.83 12.92
N PHE A 2 4.64 11.75 12.13
CA PHE A 2 3.27 11.92 11.72
C PHE A 2 3.22 12.08 10.21
N PHE A 3 2.04 11.92 9.65
CA PHE A 3 1.84 11.90 8.22
C PHE A 3 1.14 13.11 7.68
N VAL A 4 1.42 14.23 8.27
CA VAL A 4 0.77 15.44 7.83
C VAL A 4 0.93 15.63 6.33
N ALA A 5 2.07 15.24 5.81
CA ALA A 5 2.35 15.43 4.40
C ALA A 5 1.54 14.48 3.51
N MET A 6 0.91 13.46 4.07
CA MET A 6 0.19 12.47 3.28
C MET A 6 -1.26 12.85 3.12
N SER A 7 -1.50 14.04 2.64
CA SER A 7 -2.84 14.42 2.25
C SER A 7 -3.24 13.61 1.02
N ALA A 8 -4.52 13.53 0.74
CA ALA A 8 -4.99 12.81 -0.43
C ALA A 8 -4.39 13.38 -1.72
N ALA A 9 -4.26 14.69 -1.79
CA ALA A 9 -3.70 15.32 -2.98
C ALA A 9 -2.24 14.94 -3.18
N ALA A 10 -1.46 14.92 -2.09
CA ALA A 10 -0.06 14.53 -2.18
C ALA A 10 0.08 13.08 -2.60
N ALA A 11 -0.76 12.19 -2.04
CA ALA A 11 -0.70 10.78 -2.40
C ALA A 11 -1.02 10.55 -3.87
N GLN A 12 -1.95 11.30 -4.42
CA GLN A 12 -2.34 11.15 -5.82
C GLN A 12 -1.22 11.52 -6.78
N ASN A 13 -0.28 12.35 -6.33
CA ASN A 13 0.83 12.81 -7.16
C ASN A 13 2.09 11.97 -7.00
N LEU A 14 2.05 10.97 -6.16
CA LEU A 14 3.22 10.13 -5.91
C LEU A 14 3.19 8.91 -6.82
N CYS A 15 3.65 9.10 -8.03
CA CYS A 15 3.70 8.04 -9.02
C CYS A 15 5.12 7.94 -9.57
N ALA A 16 5.55 6.71 -9.89
CA ALA A 16 6.85 6.45 -10.47
C ALA A 16 6.85 5.02 -11.00
N LYS A 17 7.98 4.58 -11.52
CA LYS A 17 8.13 3.18 -11.89
C LYS A 17 7.99 2.31 -10.64
N ARG A 18 7.38 1.16 -10.81
CA ARG A 18 7.10 0.30 -9.65
C ARG A 18 8.36 0.00 -8.83
N GLU A 19 9.47 -0.33 -9.51
CA GLU A 19 10.70 -0.66 -8.79
C GLU A 19 11.17 0.50 -7.91
N GLU A 20 11.01 1.72 -8.37
CA GLU A 20 11.43 2.89 -7.61
C GLU A 20 10.55 3.09 -6.39
N VAL A 21 9.25 2.86 -6.55
CA VAL A 21 8.33 3.00 -5.41
C VAL A 21 8.62 1.94 -4.37
N VAL A 22 8.77 0.69 -4.82
CA VAL A 22 9.04 -0.44 -3.91
C VAL A 22 10.34 -0.20 -3.14
N GLN A 23 11.40 0.23 -3.84
CA GLN A 23 12.68 0.47 -3.20
C GLN A 23 12.59 1.61 -2.18
N ARG A 24 11.85 2.66 -2.52
CA ARG A 24 11.69 3.78 -1.60
C ARG A 24 10.92 3.40 -0.35
N LEU A 25 9.90 2.57 -0.50
CA LEU A 25 9.14 2.10 0.66
C LEU A 25 10.02 1.30 1.60
N TRP A 26 10.91 0.49 1.04
CA TRP A 26 11.85 -0.25 1.86
C TRP A 26 12.89 0.66 2.50
N ASP A 27 13.50 1.55 1.71
CA ASP A 27 14.59 2.38 2.21
C ASP A 27 14.15 3.35 3.29
N LYS A 28 12.98 3.94 3.12
CA LYS A 28 12.52 4.99 4.04
C LYS A 28 11.68 4.46 5.18
N TRP A 29 10.91 3.41 4.94
CA TRP A 29 9.91 2.97 5.89
C TRP A 29 10.07 1.53 6.31
N GLN A 30 10.95 0.79 5.68
CA GLN A 30 11.13 -0.64 5.93
C GLN A 30 9.83 -1.40 5.68
N GLU A 31 9.06 -0.95 4.71
CA GLU A 31 7.82 -1.59 4.33
C GLU A 31 8.08 -2.61 3.24
N ALA A 32 7.57 -3.81 3.42
CA ALA A 32 7.73 -4.90 2.48
C ALA A 32 6.36 -5.37 2.00
N LEU A 33 6.35 -5.94 0.80
CA LEU A 33 5.11 -6.44 0.19
C LEU A 33 4.48 -7.50 1.10
N THR A 34 3.23 -7.28 1.45
CA THR A 34 2.52 -8.12 2.39
C THR A 34 1.29 -8.78 1.76
N ALA A 35 0.62 -8.08 0.85
CA ALA A 35 -0.58 -8.60 0.22
C ALA A 35 -0.76 -7.93 -1.13
N ASN A 36 -1.47 -8.59 -2.04
CA ASN A 36 -1.77 -7.99 -3.32
C ASN A 36 -3.07 -8.55 -3.88
N GLY A 37 -3.56 -7.87 -4.90
CA GLY A 37 -4.73 -8.30 -5.63
C GLY A 37 -4.74 -7.66 -7.01
N LEU A 38 -5.41 -8.30 -7.95
CA LEU A 38 -5.55 -7.76 -9.29
C LEU A 38 -6.99 -7.27 -9.46
N ALA A 39 -7.12 -6.00 -9.79
CA ALA A 39 -8.44 -5.40 -10.00
C ALA A 39 -8.98 -5.82 -11.36
N ASN A 40 -10.30 -5.66 -11.53
CA ASN A 40 -10.95 -6.08 -12.77
C ASN A 40 -10.47 -5.33 -14.00
N ASP A 41 -9.93 -4.13 -13.80
CA ASP A 41 -9.38 -3.33 -14.91
C ASP A 41 -7.90 -3.61 -15.14
N ASN A 42 -7.39 -4.71 -14.62
CA ASN A 42 -6.00 -5.14 -14.79
C ASN A 42 -4.98 -4.27 -14.07
N ARG A 43 -5.42 -3.49 -13.09
CA ARG A 43 -4.47 -2.77 -12.26
C ARG A 43 -4.09 -3.64 -11.06
N LEU A 44 -2.81 -3.62 -10.73
CA LEU A 44 -2.30 -4.41 -9.61
C LEU A 44 -2.34 -3.57 -8.35
N ILE A 45 -2.95 -4.10 -7.31
CA ILE A 45 -3.04 -3.43 -6.02
C ILE A 45 -2.11 -4.18 -5.07
N GLU A 46 -1.20 -3.44 -4.42
CA GLU A 46 -0.23 -4.05 -3.51
C GLU A 46 -0.19 -3.29 -2.20
N VAL A 47 -0.08 -4.04 -1.11
CA VAL A 47 -0.01 -3.50 0.24
C VAL A 47 1.38 -3.78 0.81
N PHE A 48 2.05 -2.74 1.24
CA PHE A 48 3.37 -2.83 1.86
C PHE A 48 3.26 -2.44 3.32
N VAL A 49 3.87 -3.20 4.20
CA VAL A 49 3.74 -3.01 5.65
C VAL A 49 5.09 -3.14 6.31
N SER A 50 5.35 -2.31 7.31
CA SER A 50 6.56 -2.41 8.13
C SER A 50 6.25 -3.15 9.43
N LYS A 51 7.30 -3.59 10.11
CA LYS A 51 7.15 -4.23 11.41
C LYS A 51 6.59 -3.27 12.45
N LYS A 52 6.75 -1.98 12.23
CA LYS A 52 6.23 -0.97 13.16
C LYS A 52 4.77 -0.63 12.89
N GLY A 53 4.21 -1.17 11.83
CA GLY A 53 2.80 -0.95 11.53
C GLY A 53 2.52 0.15 10.52
N SER A 54 3.53 0.80 9.96
CA SER A 54 3.28 1.72 8.86
C SER A 54 2.92 0.92 7.62
N TRP A 55 2.10 1.49 6.75
CA TRP A 55 1.65 0.77 5.56
C TRP A 55 1.38 1.71 4.41
N THR A 56 1.47 1.18 3.22
CA THR A 56 1.23 1.91 1.97
C THR A 56 0.55 0.98 0.98
N ILE A 57 -0.45 1.50 0.31
CA ILE A 57 -1.11 0.80 -0.79
C ILE A 57 -0.71 1.50 -2.09
N ILE A 58 -0.17 0.73 -3.04
CA ILE A 58 0.13 1.27 -4.35
C ILE A 58 -0.72 0.56 -5.39
N ILE A 59 -1.01 1.28 -6.46
CA ILE A 59 -1.77 0.75 -7.58
C ILE A 59 -0.90 0.95 -8.82
N SER A 60 -0.69 -0.15 -9.55
CA SER A 60 0.15 -0.12 -10.74
C SER A 60 -0.68 -0.46 -11.96
N ASP A 61 -0.42 0.24 -13.06
CA ASP A 61 -1.07 -0.08 -14.32
C ASP A 61 -0.21 -1.07 -15.11
N PRO A 62 -0.73 -1.61 -16.23
CA PRO A 62 0.03 -2.61 -17.00
C PRO A 62 1.36 -2.08 -17.56
N SER A 63 1.54 -0.78 -17.66
CA SER A 63 2.80 -0.23 -18.15
C SER A 63 3.90 -0.24 -17.09
N GLY A 64 3.55 -0.55 -15.83
CA GLY A 64 4.53 -0.57 -14.75
C GLY A 64 4.62 0.73 -13.97
N ARG A 65 3.73 1.67 -14.22
CA ARG A 65 3.67 2.90 -13.45
C ARG A 65 2.85 2.65 -12.19
N SER A 66 3.41 3.02 -11.05
CA SER A 66 2.77 2.80 -9.75
C SER A 66 2.50 4.12 -9.06
N CYS A 67 1.35 4.23 -8.44
CA CYS A 67 0.96 5.42 -7.69
C CYS A 67 0.55 5.02 -6.29
N VAL A 68 0.91 5.87 -5.32
CA VAL A 68 0.46 5.66 -3.94
C VAL A 68 -1.02 6.02 -3.86
N ALA A 69 -1.82 5.06 -3.44
CA ALA A 69 -3.25 5.26 -3.28
C ALA A 69 -3.61 5.65 -1.86
N SER A 70 -2.89 5.12 -0.87
CA SER A 70 -3.18 5.40 0.53
C SER A 70 -1.99 4.97 1.37
N ALA A 71 -1.86 5.55 2.56
CA ALA A 71 -0.80 5.19 3.48
C ALA A 71 -1.24 5.56 4.89
N GLY A 72 -0.67 4.90 5.89
CA GLY A 72 -1.05 5.18 7.26
C GLY A 72 -0.21 4.42 8.26
N GLN A 73 -0.75 4.26 9.45
CA GLN A 73 -0.11 3.61 10.58
C GLN A 73 -1.05 2.57 11.15
N ASN A 74 -0.55 1.84 12.10
CA ASN A 74 -1.36 0.93 12.91
C ASN A 74 -1.98 -0.21 12.09
N TRP A 75 -1.22 -0.72 11.13
CA TRP A 75 -1.64 -1.90 10.39
C TRP A 75 -1.77 -3.08 11.33
N THR A 76 -2.87 -3.79 11.27
CA THR A 76 -3.07 -5.01 12.04
C THR A 76 -3.61 -6.09 11.13
N LEU A 77 -3.07 -7.29 11.31
CA LEU A 77 -3.62 -8.45 10.63
C LEU A 77 -4.80 -8.97 11.42
N ARG A 78 -5.85 -9.28 10.72
CA ARG A 78 -7.05 -9.84 11.31
C ARG A 78 -7.20 -11.26 10.85
N LYS A 79 -7.63 -12.12 11.76
CA LYS A 79 -8.00 -13.46 11.39
C LYS A 79 -9.24 -13.36 10.50
N SER A 80 -9.25 -14.14 9.43
CA SER A 80 -10.38 -14.15 8.52
C SER A 80 -11.66 -14.58 9.23
N GLU A 81 -12.74 -13.84 9.01
CA GLU A 81 -14.05 -14.14 9.60
C GLU A 81 -15.11 -13.99 8.54
N SER A 82 -16.09 -14.86 8.56
CA SER A 82 -17.28 -14.68 7.74
C SER A 82 -18.43 -14.23 8.64
N PRO A 83 -19.48 -13.61 8.09
CA PRO A 83 -20.62 -13.18 8.91
C PRO A 83 -21.26 -14.33 9.66
N ASP A 84 -21.26 -15.54 9.08
CA ASP A 84 -21.88 -16.70 9.72
C ASP A 84 -21.07 -17.20 10.89
N GLN A 85 -19.78 -16.96 10.91
CA GLN A 85 -18.88 -17.44 11.95
C GLN A 85 -18.64 -16.40 13.01
N GLY A 86 -18.97 -15.17 12.74
CA GLY A 86 -18.72 -14.09 13.65
C GLY A 86 -19.61 -14.09 14.88
N THR A 87 -20.46 -15.04 14.97
CA THR A 87 -21.38 -15.15 16.11
C THR A 87 -20.84 -16.03 17.19
#